data_2f3578ea6e746df2f56fe68538df7a7a
#
_entry.id   2f3578ea6e746df2f56fe68538df7a7a
#
_cell.length_a   1.000
_cell.length_b   1.000
_cell.length_c   1.000
_cell.angle_alpha   90.00
_cell.angle_beta   90.00
_cell.angle_gamma   90.00
#
_symmetry.space_group_name_H-M   'P 1'
#
loop_
_entity.id
_entity.type
_entity.pdbx_description
1 polymer ?
#
loop_
_entity_poly.entity_id
_entity_poly.type
_entity_poly.pdbx_seq_one_letter_code
_entity_poly.pdbx_strand_id
1 'polypeptide(L)'
;MIILICGASHTGKTLLAQKLLEKYKYPYLSIDHLKMGLIRSGNTELTPMDDNELTEYLWPIVCEMIKTAIENKQNLIVEGGYIPFDWQKDFDSEYLKNVKYYCLVMTEKYIRNHFADIKKYANVIENRLDDEWCTMESVLADNLEMLTLAREHNVNYILIDDKYEINIEL
;
A
#
# COMPACT_ATOMS: atom_id res chain seq x y z
N MET A 1 17.10 2.12 -4.45
CA MET A 1 15.89 3.00 -4.37
C MET A 1 14.74 2.20 -3.81
N ILE A 2 14.01 2.77 -2.87
CA ILE A 2 12.82 2.17 -2.25
C ILE A 2 11.58 2.92 -2.76
N ILE A 3 10.50 2.16 -3.03
CA ILE A 3 9.22 2.72 -3.45
C ILE A 3 8.16 2.22 -2.49
N LEU A 4 7.56 3.13 -1.73
CA LEU A 4 6.44 2.84 -0.86
C LEU A 4 5.13 3.10 -1.61
N ILE A 5 4.23 2.13 -1.62
CA ILE A 5 2.91 2.23 -2.24
C ILE A 5 1.85 1.96 -1.17
N CYS A 6 1.16 3.00 -0.76
CA CYS A 6 0.07 2.98 0.20
C CYS A 6 -1.28 3.23 -0.50
N GLY A 7 -2.38 3.14 0.22
CA GLY A 7 -3.73 3.43 -0.26
C GLY A 7 -4.76 2.48 0.33
N ALA A 8 -6.03 2.82 0.20
CA ALA A 8 -7.16 2.01 0.65
C ALA A 8 -7.18 0.62 0.01
N SER A 9 -7.96 -0.29 0.57
CA SER A 9 -8.24 -1.57 -0.09
C SER A 9 -8.77 -1.35 -1.51
N HIS A 10 -8.48 -2.29 -2.40
CA HIS A 10 -8.94 -2.28 -3.81
C HIS A 10 -8.38 -1.16 -4.70
N THR A 11 -7.48 -0.30 -4.22
CA THR A 11 -6.86 0.76 -5.05
C THR A 11 -5.81 0.25 -6.04
N GLY A 12 -5.52 -1.06 -6.05
CA GLY A 12 -4.60 -1.70 -7.00
C GLY A 12 -3.11 -1.52 -6.66
N LYS A 13 -2.76 -1.39 -5.37
CA LYS A 13 -1.37 -1.33 -4.89
C LYS A 13 -0.52 -2.48 -5.42
N THR A 14 -0.97 -3.70 -5.21
CA THR A 14 -0.27 -4.92 -5.66
C THR A 14 -0.17 -4.99 -7.18
N LEU A 15 -1.20 -4.55 -7.92
CA LEU A 15 -1.15 -4.47 -9.39
C LEU A 15 -0.09 -3.46 -9.86
N LEU A 16 0.00 -2.30 -9.19
CA LEU A 16 1.04 -1.31 -9.48
C LEU A 16 2.43 -1.86 -9.16
N ALA A 17 2.61 -2.50 -8.01
CA ALA A 17 3.87 -3.13 -7.63
C ALA A 17 4.30 -4.18 -8.65
N GLN A 18 3.37 -5.01 -9.13
CA GLN A 18 3.63 -6.00 -10.19
C GLN A 18 4.07 -5.33 -11.51
N LYS A 19 3.39 -4.27 -11.95
CA LYS A 19 3.79 -3.51 -13.15
C LYS A 19 5.18 -2.90 -13.02
N LEU A 20 5.53 -2.36 -11.86
CA LEU A 20 6.85 -1.81 -11.59
C LEU A 20 7.92 -2.90 -11.55
N LEU A 21 7.63 -4.08 -10.97
CA LEU A 21 8.50 -5.24 -11.03
C LEU A 21 8.77 -5.64 -12.48
N GLU A 22 7.75 -5.71 -13.33
CA GLU A 22 7.88 -6.09 -14.74
C GLU A 22 8.70 -5.08 -15.53
N LYS A 23 8.46 -3.77 -15.29
CA LYS A 23 9.13 -2.68 -16.01
C LYS A 23 10.56 -2.46 -15.55
N TYR A 24 10.79 -2.37 -14.24
CA TYR A 24 12.08 -1.96 -13.66
C TYR A 24 12.88 -3.10 -13.04
N LYS A 25 12.31 -4.31 -12.95
CA LYS A 25 12.92 -5.47 -12.30
C LYS A 25 13.21 -5.26 -10.81
N TYR A 26 12.43 -4.39 -10.15
CA TYR A 26 12.47 -4.19 -8.71
C TYR A 26 11.57 -5.22 -8.02
N PRO A 27 12.10 -6.05 -7.12
CA PRO A 27 11.26 -6.96 -6.34
C PRO A 27 10.29 -6.16 -5.47
N TYR A 28 9.15 -6.75 -5.11
CA TYR A 28 8.26 -6.13 -4.15
C TYR A 28 8.00 -7.01 -2.93
N LEU A 29 7.82 -6.33 -1.80
CA LEU A 29 7.33 -6.87 -0.54
C LEU A 29 5.88 -6.42 -0.36
N SER A 30 4.95 -7.36 -0.29
CA SER A 30 3.59 -7.10 0.19
C SER A 30 3.57 -7.21 1.71
N ILE A 31 3.17 -6.13 2.39
CA ILE A 31 3.03 -6.13 3.85
C ILE A 31 1.91 -7.10 4.27
N ASP A 32 0.90 -7.30 3.42
CA ASP A 32 -0.15 -8.30 3.68
C ASP A 32 0.40 -9.73 3.71
N HIS A 33 1.38 -10.06 2.87
CA HIS A 33 2.05 -11.36 2.93
C HIS A 33 2.86 -11.49 4.22
N LEU A 34 3.59 -10.46 4.63
CA LEU A 34 4.31 -10.44 5.90
C LEU A 34 3.35 -10.62 7.07
N LYS A 35 2.25 -9.85 7.10
CA LYS A 35 1.17 -9.95 8.09
C LYS A 35 0.69 -11.40 8.24
N MET A 36 0.24 -11.98 7.12
CA MET A 36 -0.29 -13.34 7.15
C MET A 36 0.75 -14.39 7.52
N GLY A 37 2.00 -14.16 7.13
CA GLY A 37 3.13 -15.01 7.54
C GLY A 37 3.32 -15.02 9.06
N LEU A 38 3.32 -13.86 9.70
CA LEU A 38 3.51 -13.70 11.14
C LEU A 38 2.30 -14.25 11.94
N ILE A 39 1.07 -13.96 11.50
CA ILE A 39 -0.14 -14.47 12.12
C ILE A 39 -0.19 -16.01 12.04
N ARG A 40 -0.05 -16.57 10.83
CA ARG A 40 -0.18 -18.03 10.62
C ARG A 40 0.94 -18.85 11.25
N SER A 41 2.11 -18.26 11.44
CA SER A 41 3.23 -18.91 12.13
C SER A 41 3.19 -18.78 13.66
N GLY A 42 2.18 -18.06 14.21
CA GLY A 42 2.03 -17.85 15.65
C GLY A 42 3.06 -16.88 16.26
N ASN A 43 3.63 -15.98 15.45
CA ASN A 43 4.54 -14.95 15.96
C ASN A 43 3.80 -13.73 16.52
N THR A 44 2.49 -13.69 16.43
CA THR A 44 1.62 -12.68 17.04
C THR A 44 0.26 -13.29 17.34
N GLU A 45 -0.41 -12.78 18.38
CA GLU A 45 -1.80 -13.10 18.73
C GLU A 45 -2.80 -12.20 17.98
N LEU A 46 -2.33 -11.21 17.23
CA LEU A 46 -3.17 -10.32 16.44
C LEU A 46 -3.89 -11.08 15.34
N THR A 47 -5.08 -10.61 15.00
CA THR A 47 -5.90 -11.14 13.91
C THR A 47 -5.93 -10.17 12.72
N PRO A 48 -6.36 -10.58 11.54
CA PRO A 48 -6.50 -9.68 10.40
C PRO A 48 -7.46 -8.49 10.60
N MET A 49 -8.22 -8.46 11.70
CA MET A 49 -9.18 -7.40 12.04
C MET A 49 -8.59 -6.31 12.94
N ASP A 50 -7.37 -6.50 13.44
CA ASP A 50 -6.70 -5.58 14.39
C ASP A 50 -5.81 -4.60 13.61
N ASP A 51 -6.37 -3.82 12.68
CA ASP A 51 -5.62 -3.03 11.69
C ASP A 51 -4.68 -1.99 12.32
N ASN A 52 -5.08 -1.32 13.39
CA ASN A 52 -4.24 -0.33 14.06
C ASN A 52 -3.04 -0.99 14.75
N GLU A 53 -3.30 -2.02 15.54
CA GLU A 53 -2.30 -2.80 16.25
C GLU A 53 -1.36 -3.51 15.27
N LEU A 54 -1.89 -3.97 14.14
CA LEU A 54 -1.09 -4.55 13.05
C LEU A 54 -0.17 -3.50 12.42
N THR A 55 -0.61 -2.26 12.25
CA THR A 55 0.24 -1.19 11.75
C THR A 55 1.40 -0.94 12.70
N GLU A 56 1.13 -0.81 14.01
CA GLU A 56 2.14 -0.61 15.05
C GLU A 56 3.13 -1.79 15.15
N TYR A 57 2.65 -3.00 14.91
CA TYR A 57 3.48 -4.22 14.97
C TYR A 57 4.32 -4.44 13.71
N LEU A 58 3.74 -4.23 12.52
CA LEU A 58 4.39 -4.55 11.25
C LEU A 58 5.37 -3.46 10.80
N TRP A 59 5.01 -2.19 11.00
CA TRP A 59 5.77 -1.08 10.44
C TRP A 59 7.22 -1.02 10.93
N PRO A 60 7.54 -1.20 12.22
CA PRO A 60 8.94 -1.27 12.69
C PRO A 60 9.75 -2.37 12.00
N ILE A 61 9.14 -3.54 11.74
CA ILE A 61 9.81 -4.64 11.03
C ILE A 61 10.10 -4.23 9.59
N VAL A 62 9.11 -3.64 8.92
CA VAL A 62 9.25 -3.16 7.53
C VAL A 62 10.32 -2.06 7.43
N CYS A 63 10.40 -1.14 8.39
CA CYS A 63 11.44 -0.12 8.45
C CYS A 63 12.85 -0.72 8.43
N GLU A 64 13.11 -1.72 9.26
CA GLU A 64 14.43 -2.36 9.32
C GLU A 64 14.75 -3.15 8.04
N MET A 65 13.75 -3.75 7.39
CA MET A 65 13.93 -4.37 6.07
C MET A 65 14.27 -3.32 5.00
N ILE A 66 13.61 -2.16 5.02
CA ILE A 66 13.89 -1.03 4.12
C ILE A 66 15.32 -0.51 4.33
N LYS A 67 15.72 -0.25 5.58
CA LYS A 67 17.08 0.21 5.91
C LYS A 67 18.13 -0.78 5.40
N THR A 68 17.92 -2.07 5.67
CA THR A 68 18.80 -3.14 5.19
C THR A 68 18.91 -3.16 3.67
N ALA A 69 17.79 -2.99 2.95
CA ALA A 69 17.81 -2.93 1.48
C ALA A 69 18.60 -1.72 0.96
N ILE A 70 18.45 -0.54 1.61
CA ILE A 70 19.21 0.67 1.26
C ILE A 70 20.70 0.48 1.49
N GLU A 71 21.11 -0.04 2.66
CA GLU A 71 22.51 -0.31 3.02
C GLU A 71 23.18 -1.27 2.04
N ASN A 72 22.43 -2.27 1.58
CA ASN A 72 22.87 -3.21 0.56
C ASN A 72 22.76 -2.68 -0.87
N LYS A 73 22.38 -1.40 -1.07
CA LYS A 73 22.19 -0.77 -2.39
C LYS A 73 21.19 -1.53 -3.28
N GLN A 74 20.22 -2.15 -2.66
CA GLN A 74 19.14 -2.86 -3.35
C GLN A 74 17.97 -1.94 -3.69
N ASN A 75 17.25 -2.31 -4.73
CA ASN A 75 15.97 -1.70 -5.04
C ASN A 75 14.84 -2.56 -4.47
N LEU A 76 13.82 -1.94 -3.89
CA LEU A 76 12.69 -2.63 -3.32
C LEU A 76 11.42 -1.79 -3.45
N ILE A 77 10.32 -2.42 -3.83
CA ILE A 77 8.99 -1.86 -3.73
C ILE A 77 8.36 -2.46 -2.47
N VAL A 78 7.75 -1.63 -1.64
CA VAL A 78 6.98 -2.06 -0.46
C VAL A 78 5.55 -1.57 -0.62
N GLU A 79 4.59 -2.47 -0.60
CA GLU A 79 3.18 -2.11 -0.77
C GLU A 79 2.31 -2.67 0.34
N GLY A 80 1.29 -1.89 0.73
CA GLY A 80 0.30 -2.30 1.72
C GLY A 80 -0.46 -1.15 2.36
N GLY A 81 -1.44 -1.49 3.19
CA GLY A 81 -2.22 -0.54 3.98
C GLY A 81 -1.54 -0.10 5.28
N TYR A 82 -0.50 -0.82 5.72
CA TYR A 82 0.14 -0.66 7.03
C TYR A 82 1.38 0.25 7.00
N ILE A 83 1.40 1.24 6.10
CA ILE A 83 2.42 2.29 6.00
C ILE A 83 1.84 3.56 6.62
N PRO A 84 2.30 4.03 7.78
CA PRO A 84 1.75 5.23 8.42
C PRO A 84 2.04 6.47 7.60
N PHE A 85 1.16 7.48 7.66
CA PHE A 85 1.33 8.71 6.88
C PHE A 85 2.51 9.56 7.36
N ASP A 86 2.89 9.42 8.63
CA ASP A 86 4.07 10.06 9.22
C ASP A 86 5.35 9.21 9.14
N TRP A 87 5.38 8.24 8.23
CA TRP A 87 6.45 7.26 8.01
C TRP A 87 7.87 7.85 7.99
N GLN A 88 8.00 9.11 7.57
CA GLN A 88 9.29 9.80 7.45
C GLN A 88 10.02 9.94 8.79
N LYS A 89 9.30 9.99 9.91
CA LYS A 89 9.87 10.12 11.26
C LYS A 89 10.76 8.94 11.66
N ASP A 90 10.57 7.78 11.03
CA ASP A 90 11.26 6.54 11.37
C ASP A 90 12.57 6.35 10.57
N PHE A 91 12.92 7.34 9.74
CA PHE A 91 14.12 7.35 8.91
C PHE A 91 14.91 8.65 9.09
N ASP A 92 16.22 8.53 9.17
CA ASP A 92 17.07 9.70 9.08
C ASP A 92 17.22 10.22 7.64
N SER A 93 17.88 11.37 7.48
CA SER A 93 18.01 12.05 6.19
C SER A 93 18.74 11.24 5.13
N GLU A 94 19.63 10.32 5.51
CA GLU A 94 20.41 9.50 4.57
C GLU A 94 19.53 8.40 3.97
N TYR A 95 18.64 7.79 4.77
CA TYR A 95 17.67 6.83 4.26
C TYR A 95 16.59 7.52 3.42
N LEU A 96 16.04 8.66 3.87
CA LEU A 96 14.96 9.38 3.18
C LEU A 96 15.31 9.76 1.74
N LYS A 97 16.57 10.05 1.42
CA LYS A 97 17.03 10.33 0.06
C LYS A 97 16.79 9.17 -0.93
N ASN A 98 16.64 7.97 -0.41
CA ASN A 98 16.48 6.75 -1.19
C ASN A 98 15.04 6.27 -1.29
N VAL A 99 14.06 6.98 -0.67
CA VAL A 99 12.67 6.54 -0.57
C VAL A 99 11.76 7.47 -1.38
N LYS A 100 10.92 6.87 -2.22
CA LYS A 100 9.78 7.54 -2.86
C LYS A 100 8.49 6.95 -2.29
N TYR A 101 7.50 7.80 -2.02
CA TYR A 101 6.22 7.39 -1.47
C TYR A 101 5.06 7.81 -2.38
N TYR A 102 4.09 6.93 -2.55
CA TYR A 102 2.89 7.16 -3.33
C TYR A 102 1.67 6.57 -2.61
N CYS A 103 0.68 7.42 -2.32
CA CYS A 103 -0.62 6.99 -1.84
C CYS A 103 -1.60 6.92 -3.01
N LEU A 104 -2.20 5.77 -3.27
CA LEU A 104 -3.21 5.61 -4.31
C LEU A 104 -4.58 5.95 -3.75
N VAL A 105 -5.29 6.86 -4.42
CA VAL A 105 -6.63 7.30 -4.02
C VAL A 105 -7.55 7.29 -5.22
N MET A 106 -8.66 6.59 -5.12
CA MET A 106 -9.75 6.66 -6.09
C MET A 106 -10.67 7.84 -5.77
N THR A 107 -11.03 8.64 -6.77
CA THR A 107 -12.04 9.70 -6.57
C THR A 107 -13.43 9.11 -6.41
N GLU A 108 -14.33 9.85 -5.76
CA GLU A 108 -15.74 9.46 -5.65
C GLU A 108 -16.37 9.20 -7.02
N LYS A 109 -16.04 10.03 -8.02
CA LYS A 109 -16.49 9.86 -9.41
C LYS A 109 -16.03 8.51 -9.98
N TYR A 110 -14.75 8.17 -9.80
CA TYR A 110 -14.22 6.89 -10.29
C TYR A 110 -14.91 5.72 -9.61
N ILE A 111 -15.01 5.73 -8.28
CA ILE A 111 -15.65 4.66 -7.51
C ILE A 111 -17.09 4.42 -7.96
N ARG A 112 -17.91 5.48 -8.05
CA ARG A 112 -19.32 5.36 -8.46
C ARG A 112 -19.48 4.80 -9.88
N ASN A 113 -18.61 5.18 -10.80
CA ASN A 113 -18.72 4.77 -12.19
C ASN A 113 -18.12 3.37 -12.45
N HIS A 114 -17.17 2.91 -11.63
CA HIS A 114 -16.40 1.70 -11.86
C HIS A 114 -16.48 0.68 -10.72
N PHE A 115 -17.46 0.79 -9.82
CA PHE A 115 -17.53 -0.09 -8.65
C PHE A 115 -17.58 -1.59 -9.01
N ALA A 116 -18.32 -1.94 -10.06
CA ALA A 116 -18.37 -3.32 -10.54
C ALA A 116 -16.98 -3.82 -11.02
N ASP A 117 -16.21 -2.95 -11.66
CA ASP A 117 -14.85 -3.27 -12.11
C ASP A 117 -13.90 -3.37 -10.91
N ILE A 118 -14.02 -2.49 -9.91
CA ILE A 118 -13.23 -2.55 -8.67
C ILE A 118 -13.40 -3.91 -8.01
N LYS A 119 -14.63 -4.39 -7.85
CA LYS A 119 -14.90 -5.74 -7.32
C LYS A 119 -14.37 -6.85 -8.21
N LYS A 120 -14.59 -6.76 -9.51
CA LYS A 120 -14.15 -7.74 -10.49
C LYS A 120 -12.63 -7.91 -10.50
N TYR A 121 -11.90 -6.80 -10.43
CA TYR A 121 -10.44 -6.81 -10.49
C TYR A 121 -9.75 -6.98 -9.13
N ALA A 122 -10.49 -7.09 -8.03
CA ALA A 122 -9.94 -7.35 -6.71
C ALA A 122 -9.09 -8.63 -6.64
N ASN A 123 -9.41 -9.62 -7.48
CA ASN A 123 -8.76 -10.94 -7.51
C ASN A 123 -7.77 -11.12 -8.68
N VAL A 124 -7.30 -10.06 -9.33
CA VAL A 124 -6.39 -10.19 -10.50
C VAL A 124 -5.00 -10.69 -10.10
N ILE A 125 -4.48 -10.26 -8.96
CA ILE A 125 -3.16 -10.65 -8.43
C ILE A 125 -3.29 -11.52 -7.18
N GLU A 126 -4.27 -11.24 -6.32
CA GLU A 126 -4.51 -11.90 -5.05
C GLU A 126 -5.83 -12.67 -5.09
N ASN A 127 -5.89 -13.80 -4.41
CA ASN A 127 -7.15 -14.52 -4.24
C ASN A 127 -7.75 -14.11 -2.88
N ARG A 128 -8.74 -13.23 -2.90
CA ARG A 128 -9.47 -12.78 -1.71
C ARG A 128 -10.64 -13.72 -1.46
N LEU A 129 -10.55 -14.45 -0.36
CA LEU A 129 -11.53 -15.49 0.01
C LEU A 129 -12.86 -14.89 0.51
N ASP A 130 -12.84 -13.66 1.04
CA ASP A 130 -14.01 -12.99 1.60
C ASP A 130 -13.93 -11.50 1.26
N ASP A 131 -14.85 -11.01 0.44
CA ASP A 131 -14.91 -9.62 -0.02
C ASP A 131 -16.31 -9.01 0.25
N GLU A 132 -17.06 -9.59 1.20
CA GLU A 132 -18.40 -9.10 1.56
C GLU A 132 -18.36 -7.68 2.12
N TRP A 133 -17.22 -7.29 2.72
CA TRP A 133 -16.96 -5.95 3.27
C TRP A 133 -16.71 -4.89 2.19
N CYS A 134 -16.45 -5.27 0.94
CA CYS A 134 -16.27 -4.35 -0.16
C CYS A 134 -17.62 -3.83 -0.64
N THR A 135 -18.15 -2.86 0.09
CA THR A 135 -19.34 -2.08 -0.32
C THR A 135 -18.92 -0.76 -0.97
N MET A 136 -19.81 -0.16 -1.75
CA MET A 136 -19.53 1.16 -2.32
C MET A 136 -19.27 2.20 -1.24
N GLU A 137 -20.03 2.15 -0.16
CA GLU A 137 -19.93 3.05 0.98
C GLU A 137 -18.58 2.92 1.68
N SER A 138 -18.12 1.69 1.93
CA SER A 138 -16.80 1.47 2.56
C SER A 138 -15.66 1.96 1.67
N VAL A 139 -15.68 1.64 0.37
CA VAL A 139 -14.66 2.09 -0.57
C VAL A 139 -14.63 3.62 -0.68
N LEU A 140 -15.78 4.29 -0.66
CA LEU A 140 -15.86 5.76 -0.66
C LEU A 140 -15.26 6.33 0.63
N ALA A 141 -15.64 5.79 1.79
CA ALA A 141 -15.16 6.26 3.09
C ALA A 141 -13.64 6.10 3.22
N ASP A 142 -13.12 4.91 2.90
CA ASP A 142 -11.69 4.61 3.01
C ASP A 142 -10.85 5.51 2.08
N ASN A 143 -11.30 5.74 0.84
CA ASN A 143 -10.56 6.62 -0.09
C ASN A 143 -10.63 8.09 0.32
N LEU A 144 -11.74 8.55 0.89
CA LEU A 144 -11.85 9.91 1.43
C LEU A 144 -10.92 10.11 2.62
N GLU A 145 -10.85 9.14 3.53
CA GLU A 145 -9.93 9.15 4.66
C GLU A 145 -8.48 9.20 4.18
N MET A 146 -8.08 8.29 3.26
CA MET A 146 -6.73 8.27 2.69
C MET A 146 -6.35 9.61 2.03
N LEU A 147 -7.28 10.24 1.30
CA LEU A 147 -7.02 11.55 0.70
C LEU A 147 -6.84 12.65 1.75
N THR A 148 -7.65 12.60 2.80
CA THR A 148 -7.58 13.57 3.91
C THR A 148 -6.24 13.46 4.62
N LEU A 149 -5.86 12.25 5.03
CA LEU A 149 -4.59 11.98 5.69
C LEU A 149 -3.38 12.31 4.80
N ALA A 150 -3.44 11.99 3.51
CA ALA A 150 -2.37 12.32 2.58
C ALA A 150 -2.13 13.84 2.47
N ARG A 151 -3.21 14.63 2.51
CA ARG A 151 -3.13 16.10 2.51
C ARG A 151 -2.63 16.67 3.84
N GLU A 152 -3.14 16.15 4.96
CA GLU A 152 -2.73 16.58 6.31
C GLU A 152 -1.24 16.35 6.57
N HIS A 153 -0.74 15.19 6.12
CA HIS A 153 0.68 14.82 6.26
C HIS A 153 1.57 15.31 5.10
N ASN A 154 0.99 16.01 4.12
CA ASN A 154 1.72 16.54 2.96
C ASN A 154 2.56 15.47 2.22
N VAL A 155 2.00 14.27 2.05
CA VAL A 155 2.64 13.18 1.31
C VAL A 155 2.15 13.12 -0.14
N ASN A 156 2.96 12.52 -1.02
CA ASN A 156 2.58 12.33 -2.41
C ASN A 156 1.40 11.36 -2.56
N TYR A 157 0.40 11.75 -3.33
CA TYR A 157 -0.72 10.88 -3.68
C TYR A 157 -1.03 10.94 -5.17
N ILE A 158 -1.61 9.87 -5.68
CA ILE A 158 -2.03 9.73 -7.07
C ILE A 158 -3.55 9.56 -7.09
N LEU A 159 -4.25 10.51 -7.74
CA LEU A 159 -5.70 10.43 -7.92
C LEU A 159 -6.04 9.56 -9.14
N ILE A 160 -6.88 8.56 -8.93
CA ILE A 160 -7.48 7.74 -9.97
C ILE A 160 -8.89 8.30 -10.22
N ASP A 161 -9.07 9.01 -11.35
CA ASP A 161 -10.30 9.77 -11.61
C ASP A 161 -11.15 9.20 -12.74
N ASP A 162 -10.69 9.29 -14.00
CA ASP A 162 -11.48 8.82 -15.16
C ASP A 162 -11.13 7.39 -15.56
N LYS A 163 -9.86 7.04 -15.50
CA LYS A 163 -9.32 5.73 -15.89
C LYS A 163 -8.27 5.25 -14.89
N TYR A 164 -8.14 3.94 -14.77
CA TYR A 164 -7.06 3.33 -14.02
C TYR A 164 -5.74 3.37 -14.81
N GLU A 165 -5.15 4.54 -14.90
CA GLU A 165 -3.87 4.77 -15.56
C GLU A 165 -2.87 5.36 -14.55
N ILE A 166 -2.00 4.52 -14.02
CA ILE A 166 -0.95 4.94 -13.09
C ILE A 166 0.39 4.75 -13.78
N ASN A 167 1.06 5.85 -14.04
CA ASN A 167 2.41 5.87 -14.60
C ASN A 167 3.37 6.47 -13.60
N ILE A 168 4.27 5.66 -13.09
CA ILE A 168 5.39 6.09 -12.24
C ILE A 168 6.67 5.89 -13.06
N GLU A 169 7.44 6.97 -13.19
CA GLU A 169 8.79 6.93 -13.74
C GLU A 169 9.81 7.07 -12.60
N LEU A 170 10.81 6.19 -12.61
CA LEU A 170 11.82 6.03 -11.55
C LEU A 170 13.15 6.62 -11.95
#